data_9c317cc9712457af2e0c367abd13cda0
#
_entry.id   9c317cc9712457af2e0c367abd13cda0
#
_cell.length_a   1.000
_cell.length_b   1.000
_cell.length_c   1.000
_cell.angle_alpha   90.00
_cell.angle_beta   90.00
_cell.angle_gamma   90.00
#
_symmetry.space_group_name_H-M   'P 1'
#
loop_
_entity.id
_entity.type
_entity.pdbx_description
1 polymer ?
#
loop_
_entity_poly.entity_id
_entity_poly.type
_entity_poly.pdbx_seq_one_letter_code
_entity_poly.pdbx_strand_id
1 'polypeptide(L)'
;MKRRTMIQSGIGGLAAAFSASAFASTKLKGNEKMMPVDTLNHEPGWDKEPVEVLEIKGVRIGEGRPKIIASTTAKTPEAFIALVQDYNSRPELQMIELRPDYIGEISGKEFAKLTKQVYEIVKNKPILMTFRDKTEGGGRHVSDEYYRDFYFDVLDNGKIDLIDIEMFRNADICKQIVKKAKEKGVKVVMSDHEFGWTPSEAEIIRRLLLQEQLGSDILKIAVMAHNTGDALNLMNATWKTRNYFS
;
A
#
# COMPACT_ATOMS: atom_id res chain seq x y z
N MET A 1 35.79 27.36 0.65
CA MET A 1 35.48 27.02 -0.75
C MET A 1 35.58 25.53 -1.10
N LYS A 2 36.57 24.77 -0.60
CA LYS A 2 36.75 23.34 -0.98
C LYS A 2 35.66 22.37 -0.47
N ARG A 3 34.97 22.64 0.65
CA ARG A 3 33.93 21.73 1.18
C ARG A 3 32.61 21.76 0.40
N ARG A 4 32.23 22.91 -0.16
CA ARG A 4 31.00 22.99 -0.98
C ARG A 4 31.11 22.25 -2.32
N THR A 5 32.28 22.30 -2.95
CA THR A 5 32.53 21.64 -4.25
C THR A 5 32.55 20.11 -4.12
N MET A 6 33.05 19.57 -2.98
CA MET A 6 33.06 18.11 -2.74
C MET A 6 31.66 17.54 -2.44
N ILE A 7 30.79 18.30 -1.79
CA ILE A 7 29.41 17.86 -1.49
C ILE A 7 28.56 17.83 -2.78
N GLN A 8 28.72 18.83 -3.65
CA GLN A 8 28.00 18.87 -4.94
C GLN A 8 28.45 17.77 -5.91
N SER A 9 29.73 17.48 -5.99
CA SER A 9 30.22 16.40 -6.87
C SER A 9 29.90 14.99 -6.33
N GLY A 10 29.83 14.83 -5.03
CA GLY A 10 29.46 13.55 -4.39
C GLY A 10 27.99 13.19 -4.57
N ILE A 11 27.10 14.17 -4.43
CA ILE A 11 25.65 13.97 -4.59
C ILE A 11 25.29 13.71 -6.06
N GLY A 12 25.86 14.47 -6.98
CA GLY A 12 25.62 14.28 -8.41
C GLY A 12 26.14 12.93 -8.93
N GLY A 13 27.31 12.49 -8.45
CA GLY A 13 27.88 11.19 -8.82
C GLY A 13 27.11 10.00 -8.26
N LEU A 14 26.61 10.09 -7.02
CA LEU A 14 25.78 9.03 -6.43
C LEU A 14 24.42 8.93 -7.12
N ALA A 15 23.76 10.04 -7.40
CA ALA A 15 22.44 10.03 -8.03
C ALA A 15 22.52 9.46 -9.48
N ALA A 16 23.55 9.81 -10.25
CA ALA A 16 23.75 9.25 -11.58
C ALA A 16 24.10 7.75 -11.56
N ALA A 17 24.87 7.28 -10.57
CA ALA A 17 25.19 5.86 -10.41
C ALA A 17 23.96 5.05 -9.96
N PHE A 18 23.08 5.61 -9.11
CA PHE A 18 21.85 4.94 -8.66
C PHE A 18 20.83 4.81 -9.78
N SER A 19 20.65 5.84 -10.63
CA SER A 19 19.70 5.75 -11.74
C SER A 19 20.11 4.65 -12.74
N ALA A 20 21.37 4.52 -13.06
CA ALA A 20 21.86 3.51 -14.01
C ALA A 20 21.81 2.07 -13.46
N SER A 21 22.12 1.85 -12.18
CA SER A 21 22.16 0.50 -11.60
C SER A 21 20.78 -0.02 -11.15
N ALA A 22 19.91 0.84 -10.66
CA ALA A 22 18.55 0.43 -10.28
C ALA A 22 17.73 -0.03 -11.49
N PHE A 23 17.96 0.58 -12.67
CA PHE A 23 17.28 0.21 -13.92
C PHE A 23 17.87 -1.02 -14.62
N ALA A 24 19.14 -1.36 -14.37
CA ALA A 24 19.77 -2.52 -15.01
C ALA A 24 19.33 -3.87 -14.44
N SER A 25 18.82 -3.93 -13.22
CA SER A 25 18.43 -5.18 -12.55
C SER A 25 16.99 -5.63 -12.78
N THR A 26 16.13 -4.78 -13.32
CA THR A 26 14.72 -5.09 -13.58
C THR A 26 14.47 -5.25 -15.09
N LYS A 27 15.01 -6.32 -15.69
CA LYS A 27 14.47 -6.82 -16.97
C LYS A 27 13.11 -7.49 -16.69
N LEU A 28 12.07 -6.70 -16.58
CA LEU A 28 10.71 -7.21 -16.78
C LEU A 28 10.57 -7.63 -18.24
N LYS A 29 10.28 -8.91 -18.48
CA LYS A 29 9.93 -9.44 -19.79
C LYS A 29 8.53 -8.92 -20.15
N GLY A 30 8.49 -7.82 -20.87
CA GLY A 30 7.28 -7.24 -21.43
C GLY A 30 7.63 -5.86 -21.98
N ASN A 31 7.06 -5.51 -23.13
CA ASN A 31 7.29 -4.28 -23.88
C ASN A 31 6.71 -3.01 -23.20
N GLU A 32 6.71 -2.96 -21.89
CA GLU A 32 6.33 -1.73 -21.17
C GLU A 32 7.57 -0.87 -21.02
N LYS A 33 7.55 0.27 -21.70
CA LYS A 33 8.55 1.33 -21.53
C LYS A 33 8.55 1.75 -20.06
N MET A 34 9.55 1.29 -19.31
CA MET A 34 9.89 1.97 -18.06
C MET A 34 10.15 3.43 -18.39
N MET A 35 9.36 4.32 -17.84
CA MET A 35 9.63 5.74 -17.96
C MET A 35 10.99 6.03 -17.33
N PRO A 36 11.91 6.70 -18.03
CA PRO A 36 13.14 7.14 -17.41
C PRO A 36 12.79 8.14 -16.32
N VAL A 37 13.05 7.77 -15.08
CA VAL A 37 12.89 8.67 -13.94
C VAL A 37 14.07 9.63 -13.95
N ASP A 38 13.96 10.73 -14.65
CA ASP A 38 14.91 11.83 -14.55
C ASP A 38 14.59 12.67 -13.31
N THR A 39 15.10 12.20 -12.17
CA THR A 39 14.88 12.86 -10.87
C THR A 39 15.75 14.11 -10.69
N LEU A 40 16.69 14.37 -11.59
CA LEU A 40 17.71 15.39 -11.39
C LEU A 40 17.37 16.74 -12.04
N ASN A 41 16.52 16.76 -13.05
CA ASN A 41 16.21 17.95 -13.85
C ASN A 41 14.76 18.41 -13.72
N HIS A 42 13.99 17.83 -12.82
CA HIS A 42 12.61 18.28 -12.61
C HIS A 42 12.57 19.40 -11.57
N GLU A 43 12.34 20.61 -12.03
CA GLU A 43 11.84 21.68 -11.16
C GLU A 43 10.53 21.25 -10.54
N PRO A 44 10.27 21.55 -9.26
CA PRO A 44 9.00 21.24 -8.63
C PRO A 44 7.87 21.85 -9.47
N GLY A 45 7.17 21.02 -10.21
CA GLY A 45 5.99 21.46 -10.96
C GLY A 45 4.88 21.76 -9.98
N TRP A 46 4.83 23.00 -9.49
CA TRP A 46 3.71 23.50 -8.71
C TRP A 46 2.40 23.46 -9.52
N ASP A 47 2.50 23.25 -10.82
CA ASP A 47 1.43 23.30 -11.82
C ASP A 47 1.09 21.90 -12.38
N LYS A 48 1.53 20.81 -11.75
CA LYS A 48 1.13 19.48 -12.18
C LYS A 48 -0.36 19.23 -11.97
N GLU A 49 -0.94 18.52 -12.92
CA GLU A 49 -2.30 17.98 -12.81
C GLU A 49 -2.54 17.40 -11.41
N PRO A 50 -3.67 17.69 -10.79
CA PRO A 50 -3.98 17.15 -9.49
C PRO A 50 -3.89 15.61 -9.53
N VAL A 51 -3.24 15.02 -8.55
CA VAL A 51 -3.25 13.56 -8.36
C VAL A 51 -4.70 13.07 -8.39
N GLU A 52 -4.96 12.02 -9.13
CA GLU A 52 -6.30 11.43 -9.21
C GLU A 52 -6.81 11.11 -7.81
N VAL A 53 -7.94 11.70 -7.44
CA VAL A 53 -8.56 11.50 -6.15
C VAL A 53 -9.45 10.29 -6.22
N LEU A 54 -9.13 9.27 -5.41
CA LEU A 54 -9.96 8.09 -5.29
C LEU A 54 -11.12 8.35 -4.33
N GLU A 55 -12.35 8.34 -4.84
CA GLU A 55 -13.55 8.52 -4.02
C GLU A 55 -14.26 7.18 -3.79
N ILE A 56 -14.45 6.81 -2.50
CA ILE A 56 -15.18 5.61 -2.09
C ILE A 56 -16.14 5.98 -0.96
N LYS A 57 -17.42 5.71 -1.12
CA LYS A 57 -18.48 6.05 -0.13
C LYS A 57 -18.42 7.50 0.36
N GLY A 58 -18.08 8.46 -0.52
CA GLY A 58 -17.94 9.87 -0.20
C GLY A 58 -16.63 10.24 0.52
N VAL A 59 -15.75 9.28 0.78
CA VAL A 59 -14.41 9.54 1.33
C VAL A 59 -13.43 9.76 0.18
N ARG A 60 -12.85 10.95 0.11
CA ARG A 60 -11.90 11.35 -0.93
C ARG A 60 -10.47 11.09 -0.46
N ILE A 61 -9.84 10.04 -0.98
CA ILE A 61 -8.48 9.62 -0.66
C ILE A 61 -7.53 10.29 -1.67
N GLY A 62 -6.46 10.90 -1.19
CA GLY A 62 -5.48 11.60 -2.03
C GLY A 62 -5.59 13.13 -1.96
N GLU A 63 -6.60 13.69 -1.30
CA GLU A 63 -6.71 15.15 -1.08
C GLU A 63 -7.06 15.53 0.35
N GLY A 64 -6.85 16.79 0.68
CA GLY A 64 -7.18 17.38 1.97
C GLY A 64 -6.37 16.79 3.14
N ARG A 65 -7.01 16.65 4.31
CA ARG A 65 -6.35 16.07 5.49
C ARG A 65 -6.14 14.56 5.32
N PRO A 66 -5.07 13.99 5.89
CA PRO A 66 -4.88 12.54 5.97
C PRO A 66 -6.12 11.85 6.53
N LYS A 67 -6.50 10.73 5.92
CA LYS A 67 -7.65 9.92 6.38
C LYS A 67 -7.17 9.00 7.49
N ILE A 68 -7.97 8.90 8.55
CA ILE A 68 -7.68 8.01 9.67
C ILE A 68 -8.38 6.68 9.42
N ILE A 69 -7.59 5.60 9.43
CA ILE A 69 -8.05 4.22 9.32
C ILE A 69 -7.79 3.49 10.63
N ALA A 70 -8.76 2.71 11.11
CA ALA A 70 -8.61 1.87 12.28
C ALA A 70 -8.66 0.39 11.90
N SER A 71 -7.69 -0.38 12.42
CA SER A 71 -7.55 -1.81 12.15
C SER A 71 -8.24 -2.66 13.21
N THR A 72 -9.05 -3.63 12.77
CA THR A 72 -9.65 -4.61 13.68
C THR A 72 -8.63 -5.67 14.08
N THR A 73 -8.37 -5.83 15.37
CA THR A 73 -7.41 -6.82 15.91
C THR A 73 -8.08 -7.85 16.83
N ALA A 74 -9.38 -8.04 16.64
CA ALA A 74 -10.18 -8.97 17.42
C ALA A 74 -9.86 -10.44 17.06
N LYS A 75 -9.95 -11.32 18.06
CA LYS A 75 -9.57 -12.74 17.92
C LYS A 75 -10.75 -13.66 17.61
N THR A 76 -11.98 -13.18 17.76
CA THR A 76 -13.20 -13.95 17.48
C THR A 76 -14.13 -13.15 16.56
N PRO A 77 -15.01 -13.82 15.80
CA PRO A 77 -16.00 -13.16 14.94
C PRO A 77 -16.92 -12.18 15.70
N GLU A 78 -17.33 -12.52 16.90
CA GLU A 78 -18.24 -11.68 17.73
C GLU A 78 -17.52 -10.41 18.18
N ALA A 79 -16.29 -10.54 18.71
CA ALA A 79 -15.48 -9.39 19.11
C ALA A 79 -15.09 -8.52 17.89
N PHE A 80 -14.90 -9.13 16.73
CA PHE A 80 -14.64 -8.44 15.48
C PHE A 80 -15.82 -7.55 15.07
N ILE A 81 -17.04 -8.08 15.08
CA ILE A 81 -18.24 -7.30 14.76
C ILE A 81 -18.47 -6.19 15.77
N ALA A 82 -18.29 -6.46 17.07
CA ALA A 82 -18.41 -5.44 18.12
C ALA A 82 -17.41 -4.28 17.90
N LEU A 83 -16.18 -4.61 17.52
CA LEU A 83 -15.14 -3.60 17.23
C LEU A 83 -15.49 -2.79 15.98
N VAL A 84 -16.04 -3.41 14.94
CA VAL A 84 -16.52 -2.72 13.73
C VAL A 84 -17.67 -1.75 14.08
N GLN A 85 -18.59 -2.14 14.94
CA GLN A 85 -19.68 -1.26 15.39
C GLN A 85 -19.15 -0.05 16.16
N ASP A 86 -18.18 -0.27 17.07
CA ASP A 86 -17.50 0.83 17.78
C ASP A 86 -16.83 1.78 16.78
N TYR A 87 -16.02 1.28 15.83
CA TYR A 87 -15.34 2.11 14.83
C TYR A 87 -16.31 2.82 13.89
N ASN A 88 -17.43 2.20 13.56
CA ASN A 88 -18.45 2.84 12.73
C ASN A 88 -19.10 4.05 13.44
N SER A 89 -19.24 4.00 14.76
CA SER A 89 -19.80 5.09 15.56
C SER A 89 -18.88 6.30 15.73
N ARG A 90 -17.57 6.17 15.41
CA ARG A 90 -16.55 7.20 15.62
C ARG A 90 -16.43 8.10 14.39
N PRO A 91 -16.83 9.38 14.46
CA PRO A 91 -16.78 10.28 13.31
C PRO A 91 -15.34 10.67 12.89
N GLU A 92 -14.37 10.58 13.79
CA GLU A 92 -12.96 10.81 13.51
C GLU A 92 -12.31 9.75 12.63
N LEU A 93 -12.89 8.56 12.53
CA LEU A 93 -12.43 7.50 11.65
C LEU A 93 -13.12 7.60 10.29
N GLN A 94 -12.34 7.67 9.21
CA GLN A 94 -12.85 7.73 7.86
C GLN A 94 -12.91 6.35 7.20
N MET A 95 -12.07 5.39 7.63
CA MET A 95 -11.98 4.06 7.03
C MET A 95 -11.87 2.99 8.12
N ILE A 96 -12.25 1.76 7.79
CA ILE A 96 -12.10 0.60 8.68
C ILE A 96 -11.30 -0.48 7.95
N GLU A 97 -10.22 -0.95 8.57
CA GLU A 97 -9.42 -2.07 8.08
C GLU A 97 -9.82 -3.37 8.79
N LEU A 98 -10.19 -4.34 8.01
CA LEU A 98 -10.56 -5.68 8.45
C LEU A 98 -9.35 -6.61 8.42
N ARG A 99 -8.95 -7.15 9.58
CA ARG A 99 -7.76 -7.96 9.78
C ARG A 99 -8.12 -9.42 10.11
N PRO A 100 -8.40 -10.26 9.09
CA PRO A 100 -8.72 -11.68 9.31
C PRO A 100 -7.56 -12.49 9.91
N ASP A 101 -6.34 -12.06 9.72
CA ASP A 101 -5.15 -12.72 10.25
C ASP A 101 -5.11 -12.78 11.79
N TYR A 102 -5.87 -11.95 12.49
CA TYR A 102 -6.04 -12.02 13.95
C TYR A 102 -7.17 -12.96 14.40
N ILE A 103 -8.10 -13.32 13.50
CA ILE A 103 -9.27 -14.16 13.86
C ILE A 103 -8.90 -15.64 13.69
N GLY A 104 -8.21 -16.23 14.66
CA GLY A 104 -7.94 -17.66 14.69
C GLY A 104 -7.74 -18.33 13.33
N GLU A 105 -8.36 -19.50 13.13
CA GLU A 105 -8.28 -20.27 11.86
C GLU A 105 -9.49 -20.01 10.95
N ILE A 106 -9.96 -18.79 10.84
CA ILE A 106 -11.08 -18.46 9.96
C ILE A 106 -10.70 -18.70 8.49
N SER A 107 -11.56 -19.39 7.75
CA SER A 107 -11.41 -19.59 6.30
C SER A 107 -11.83 -18.35 5.50
N GLY A 108 -11.41 -18.24 4.24
CA GLY A 108 -11.81 -17.16 3.35
C GLY A 108 -13.35 -17.11 3.16
N LYS A 109 -14.01 -18.28 3.06
CA LYS A 109 -15.49 -18.37 2.94
C LYS A 109 -16.23 -17.89 4.17
N GLU A 110 -15.74 -18.22 5.35
CA GLU A 110 -16.32 -17.73 6.61
C GLU A 110 -16.10 -16.23 6.76
N PHE A 111 -14.91 -15.76 6.47
CA PHE A 111 -14.60 -14.34 6.50
C PHE A 111 -15.43 -13.56 5.47
N ALA A 112 -15.66 -14.09 4.29
CA ALA A 112 -16.54 -13.49 3.27
C ALA A 112 -17.98 -13.26 3.83
N LYS A 113 -18.50 -14.17 4.66
CA LYS A 113 -19.79 -13.97 5.33
C LYS A 113 -19.73 -12.82 6.34
N LEU A 114 -18.64 -12.72 7.11
CA LEU A 114 -18.43 -11.59 8.03
C LEU A 114 -18.34 -10.26 7.29
N THR A 115 -17.66 -10.19 6.15
CA THR A 115 -17.59 -8.95 5.37
C THR A 115 -18.96 -8.47 4.90
N LYS A 116 -19.90 -9.38 4.59
CA LYS A 116 -21.28 -9.00 4.26
C LYS A 116 -22.00 -8.38 5.48
N GLN A 117 -21.83 -8.95 6.67
CA GLN A 117 -22.38 -8.38 7.89
C GLN A 117 -21.81 -6.99 8.18
N VAL A 118 -20.48 -6.84 8.04
CA VAL A 118 -19.80 -5.53 8.15
C VAL A 118 -20.39 -4.53 7.15
N TYR A 119 -20.62 -4.93 5.93
CA TYR A 119 -21.14 -4.05 4.87
C TYR A 119 -22.57 -3.57 5.16
N GLU A 120 -23.37 -4.36 5.90
CA GLU A 120 -24.69 -3.92 6.40
C GLU A 120 -24.60 -2.90 7.54
N ILE A 121 -23.55 -3.00 8.38
CA ILE A 121 -23.30 -2.07 9.49
C ILE A 121 -22.67 -0.76 9.00
N VAL A 122 -21.68 -0.85 8.09
CA VAL A 122 -20.84 0.27 7.68
C VAL A 122 -21.24 0.79 6.29
N LYS A 123 -22.05 1.84 6.25
CA LYS A 123 -22.57 2.38 4.98
C LYS A 123 -21.74 3.51 4.38
N ASN A 124 -21.07 4.29 5.22
CA ASN A 124 -20.44 5.56 4.85
C ASN A 124 -18.92 5.61 5.07
N LYS A 125 -18.29 4.47 5.36
CA LYS A 125 -16.84 4.37 5.47
C LYS A 125 -16.32 3.30 4.51
N PRO A 126 -15.25 3.54 3.74
CA PRO A 126 -14.57 2.50 2.98
C PRO A 126 -14.08 1.37 3.88
N ILE A 127 -14.22 0.15 3.39
CA ILE A 127 -13.83 -1.08 4.07
C ILE A 127 -12.63 -1.67 3.31
N LEU A 128 -11.48 -1.68 3.97
CA LEU A 128 -10.26 -2.30 3.49
C LEU A 128 -10.09 -3.69 4.14
N MET A 129 -9.92 -4.74 3.35
CA MET A 129 -9.49 -6.04 3.87
C MET A 129 -7.99 -6.21 3.73
N THR A 130 -7.32 -6.56 4.81
CA THR A 130 -5.88 -6.83 4.87
C THR A 130 -5.62 -8.17 5.55
N PHE A 131 -5.14 -9.15 4.80
CA PHE A 131 -4.54 -10.33 5.40
C PHE A 131 -3.04 -10.08 5.50
N ARG A 132 -2.56 -9.73 6.70
CA ARG A 132 -1.15 -9.45 6.93
C ARG A 132 -0.43 -10.72 7.37
N ASP A 133 0.63 -11.10 6.64
CA ASP A 133 1.49 -12.21 7.02
C ASP A 133 2.36 -11.83 8.24
N LYS A 134 2.75 -12.84 8.99
CA LYS A 134 3.60 -12.67 10.17
C LYS A 134 4.96 -12.05 9.83
N THR A 135 5.47 -12.27 8.62
CA THR A 135 6.72 -11.67 8.15
C THR A 135 6.64 -10.16 8.01
N GLU A 136 5.44 -9.62 7.77
CA GLU A 136 5.15 -8.19 7.74
C GLU A 136 4.31 -7.72 8.94
N GLY A 137 4.47 -8.36 10.10
CA GLY A 137 3.87 -7.93 11.37
C GLY A 137 2.41 -8.37 11.57
N GLY A 138 1.95 -9.35 10.83
CA GLY A 138 0.61 -9.93 10.96
C GLY A 138 0.46 -10.98 12.05
N GLY A 139 -0.75 -11.49 12.18
CA GLY A 139 -1.11 -12.44 13.22
C GLY A 139 -0.63 -13.86 12.97
N ARG A 140 -0.53 -14.29 11.71
CA ARG A 140 -0.12 -15.66 11.34
C ARG A 140 0.61 -15.71 10.00
N HIS A 141 1.41 -16.76 9.82
CA HIS A 141 2.07 -17.05 8.54
C HIS A 141 1.20 -17.97 7.70
N VAL A 142 1.15 -17.72 6.38
CA VAL A 142 0.44 -18.55 5.42
C VAL A 142 1.22 -18.69 4.12
N SER A 143 0.99 -19.79 3.38
CA SER A 143 1.55 -19.95 2.03
C SER A 143 0.95 -18.96 1.04
N ASP A 144 1.63 -18.74 -0.06
CA ASP A 144 1.16 -17.85 -1.12
C ASP A 144 -0.15 -18.37 -1.76
N GLU A 145 -0.31 -19.70 -1.88
CA GLU A 145 -1.53 -20.32 -2.39
C GLU A 145 -2.71 -20.09 -1.45
N TYR A 146 -2.51 -20.29 -0.13
CA TYR A 146 -3.55 -20.02 0.87
C TYR A 146 -3.94 -18.53 0.85
N TYR A 147 -2.95 -17.63 0.76
CA TYR A 147 -3.17 -16.20 0.67
C TYR A 147 -4.04 -15.85 -0.54
N ARG A 148 -3.69 -16.35 -1.74
CA ARG A 148 -4.49 -16.17 -2.95
C ARG A 148 -5.91 -16.69 -2.79
N ASP A 149 -6.06 -17.93 -2.31
CA ASP A 149 -7.36 -18.58 -2.22
C ASP A 149 -8.28 -17.88 -1.20
N PHE A 150 -7.69 -17.37 -0.11
CA PHE A 150 -8.42 -16.54 0.86
C PHE A 150 -8.95 -15.25 0.21
N TYR A 151 -8.11 -14.53 -0.55
CA TYR A 151 -8.56 -13.33 -1.27
C TYR A 151 -9.62 -13.66 -2.32
N PHE A 152 -9.47 -14.77 -3.02
CA PHE A 152 -10.44 -15.21 -4.02
C PHE A 152 -11.80 -15.53 -3.39
N ASP A 153 -11.82 -16.23 -2.26
CA ASP A 153 -13.04 -16.51 -1.53
C ASP A 153 -13.77 -15.23 -1.13
N VAL A 154 -13.03 -14.24 -0.61
CA VAL A 154 -13.61 -12.96 -0.21
C VAL A 154 -14.08 -12.13 -1.40
N LEU A 155 -13.30 -12.06 -2.47
CA LEU A 155 -13.65 -11.33 -3.69
C LEU A 155 -14.86 -11.94 -4.41
N ASP A 156 -15.03 -13.27 -4.35
CA ASP A 156 -16.17 -13.95 -4.97
C ASP A 156 -17.43 -13.91 -4.10
N ASN A 157 -17.27 -14.02 -2.80
CA ASN A 157 -18.39 -14.30 -1.90
C ASN A 157 -18.61 -13.22 -0.83
N GLY A 158 -17.71 -12.26 -0.67
CA GLY A 158 -17.78 -11.19 0.33
C GLY A 158 -18.29 -9.86 -0.23
N LYS A 159 -18.20 -8.83 0.61
CA LYS A 159 -18.39 -7.41 0.25
C LYS A 159 -17.33 -6.56 0.94
N ILE A 160 -16.49 -5.92 0.14
CA ILE A 160 -15.41 -5.03 0.55
C ILE A 160 -15.22 -3.94 -0.51
N ASP A 161 -14.61 -2.84 -0.15
CA ASP A 161 -14.32 -1.73 -1.10
C ASP A 161 -12.87 -1.78 -1.59
N LEU A 162 -11.94 -2.19 -0.71
CA LEU A 162 -10.51 -2.29 -1.01
C LEU A 162 -9.91 -3.58 -0.44
N ILE A 163 -8.81 -4.02 -1.04
CA ILE A 163 -7.92 -5.05 -0.49
C ILE A 163 -6.49 -4.50 -0.37
N ASP A 164 -5.72 -4.99 0.63
CA ASP A 164 -4.28 -4.74 0.77
C ASP A 164 -3.52 -5.99 0.34
N ILE A 165 -2.55 -5.85 -0.56
CA ILE A 165 -1.70 -6.94 -1.07
C ILE A 165 -0.25 -6.63 -0.71
N GLU A 166 0.45 -7.59 -0.10
CA GLU A 166 1.89 -7.50 0.19
C GLU A 166 2.71 -7.64 -1.09
N MET A 167 3.48 -6.61 -1.44
CA MET A 167 4.15 -6.52 -2.75
C MET A 167 5.26 -7.54 -2.97
N PHE A 168 5.87 -8.05 -1.90
CA PHE A 168 6.99 -8.99 -1.98
C PHE A 168 6.57 -10.46 -1.88
N ARG A 169 5.29 -10.77 -1.93
CA ARG A 169 4.83 -12.13 -2.16
C ARG A 169 5.13 -12.59 -3.58
N ASN A 170 4.89 -13.86 -3.85
CA ASN A 170 5.05 -14.39 -5.21
C ASN A 170 4.34 -13.49 -6.24
N ALA A 171 5.11 -13.02 -7.23
CA ALA A 171 4.64 -12.02 -8.20
C ALA A 171 3.43 -12.50 -9.02
N ASP A 172 3.35 -13.78 -9.36
CA ASP A 172 2.23 -14.32 -10.14
C ASP A 172 0.97 -14.43 -9.28
N ILE A 173 1.12 -14.75 -8.01
CA ILE A 173 0.02 -14.73 -7.02
C ILE A 173 -0.52 -13.30 -6.86
N CYS A 174 0.35 -12.31 -6.68
CA CYS A 174 -0.05 -10.90 -6.60
C CYS A 174 -0.82 -10.46 -7.84
N LYS A 175 -0.31 -10.76 -9.04
CA LYS A 175 -0.97 -10.44 -10.31
C LYS A 175 -2.36 -11.07 -10.43
N GLN A 176 -2.51 -12.33 -10.01
CA GLN A 176 -3.80 -13.01 -10.02
C GLN A 176 -4.82 -12.33 -9.11
N ILE A 177 -4.40 -11.94 -7.88
CA ILE A 177 -5.27 -11.25 -6.92
C ILE A 177 -5.66 -9.86 -7.45
N VAL A 178 -4.69 -9.07 -7.94
CA VAL A 178 -4.92 -7.75 -8.54
C VAL A 178 -5.92 -7.83 -9.70
N LYS A 179 -5.70 -8.78 -10.62
CA LYS A 179 -6.61 -9.00 -11.76
C LYS A 179 -8.04 -9.27 -11.27
N LYS A 180 -8.19 -10.21 -10.33
CA LYS A 180 -9.50 -10.56 -9.79
C LYS A 180 -10.17 -9.41 -9.05
N ALA A 181 -9.42 -8.63 -8.27
CA ALA A 181 -9.96 -7.44 -7.60
C ALA A 181 -10.52 -6.43 -8.60
N LYS A 182 -9.78 -6.14 -9.67
CA LYS A 182 -10.21 -5.24 -10.74
C LYS A 182 -11.46 -5.75 -11.46
N GLU A 183 -11.55 -7.05 -11.75
CA GLU A 183 -12.75 -7.68 -12.33
C GLU A 183 -13.99 -7.54 -11.43
N LYS A 184 -13.79 -7.47 -10.11
CA LYS A 184 -14.86 -7.27 -9.11
C LYS A 184 -15.12 -5.80 -8.77
N GLY A 185 -14.37 -4.85 -9.36
CA GLY A 185 -14.48 -3.41 -9.04
C GLY A 185 -13.94 -3.06 -7.66
N VAL A 186 -13.15 -3.94 -7.03
CA VAL A 186 -12.51 -3.72 -5.73
C VAL A 186 -11.17 -3.04 -5.95
N LYS A 187 -10.91 -1.98 -5.18
CA LYS A 187 -9.66 -1.21 -5.27
C LYS A 187 -8.51 -1.92 -4.56
N VAL A 188 -7.30 -1.69 -5.04
CA VAL A 188 -6.08 -2.35 -4.55
C VAL A 188 -5.18 -1.35 -3.83
N VAL A 189 -4.88 -1.63 -2.58
CA VAL A 189 -3.72 -1.08 -1.85
C VAL A 189 -2.61 -2.10 -1.99
N MET A 190 -1.45 -1.71 -2.48
CA MET A 190 -0.27 -2.58 -2.42
C MET A 190 0.67 -2.05 -1.34
N SER A 191 1.16 -2.94 -0.50
CA SER A 191 1.89 -2.54 0.70
C SER A 191 3.25 -3.22 0.83
N ASP A 192 4.12 -2.55 1.56
CA ASP A 192 5.44 -3.02 1.99
C ASP A 192 5.72 -2.54 3.42
N HIS A 193 6.26 -3.42 4.26
CA HIS A 193 6.57 -3.11 5.66
C HIS A 193 8.01 -3.51 5.98
N GLU A 194 8.84 -2.52 6.28
CA GLU A 194 10.24 -2.69 6.66
C GLU A 194 10.42 -2.36 8.14
N PHE A 195 10.46 -3.40 8.98
CA PHE A 195 10.52 -3.22 10.43
C PHE A 195 11.94 -3.04 10.98
N GLY A 196 12.96 -3.33 10.20
CA GLY A 196 14.34 -3.28 10.65
C GLY A 196 15.02 -1.93 10.48
N TRP A 197 14.59 -1.13 9.50
CA TRP A 197 15.29 0.08 9.07
C TRP A 197 14.45 0.94 8.13
N THR A 198 14.98 2.09 7.73
CA THR A 198 14.39 2.94 6.69
C THR A 198 15.26 2.86 5.43
N PRO A 199 14.71 2.37 4.31
CA PRO A 199 15.41 2.39 3.03
C PRO A 199 15.77 3.80 2.59
N SER A 200 16.74 3.94 1.67
CA SER A 200 17.05 5.23 1.07
C SER A 200 15.84 5.81 0.34
N GLU A 201 15.79 7.13 0.20
CA GLU A 201 14.73 7.83 -0.54
C GLU A 201 14.51 7.22 -1.93
N ALA A 202 15.59 6.97 -2.68
CA ALA A 202 15.50 6.37 -4.02
C ALA A 202 14.90 4.96 -4.00
N GLU A 203 15.21 4.15 -2.99
CA GLU A 203 14.65 2.81 -2.85
C GLU A 203 13.17 2.86 -2.46
N ILE A 204 12.75 3.78 -1.60
CA ILE A 204 11.34 3.99 -1.27
C ILE A 204 10.56 4.39 -2.53
N ILE A 205 11.04 5.36 -3.29
CA ILE A 205 10.43 5.77 -4.56
C ILE A 205 10.33 4.58 -5.52
N ARG A 206 11.40 3.81 -5.69
CA ARG A 206 11.40 2.63 -6.54
C ARG A 206 10.33 1.60 -6.13
N ARG A 207 10.18 1.33 -4.82
CA ARG A 207 9.15 0.41 -4.31
C ARG A 207 7.74 0.93 -4.59
N LEU A 208 7.48 2.20 -4.34
CA LEU A 208 6.18 2.82 -4.59
C LEU A 208 5.82 2.77 -6.09
N LEU A 209 6.75 3.13 -6.99
CA LEU A 209 6.52 3.03 -8.44
C LEU A 209 6.31 1.60 -8.91
N LEU A 210 6.99 0.63 -8.30
CA LEU A 210 6.75 -0.79 -8.60
C LEU A 210 5.34 -1.22 -8.18
N GLN A 211 4.83 -0.75 -7.05
CA GLN A 211 3.45 -1.00 -6.63
C GLN A 211 2.43 -0.48 -7.66
N GLU A 212 2.67 0.73 -8.19
CA GLU A 212 1.85 1.31 -9.26
C GLU A 212 1.89 0.44 -10.52
N GLN A 213 3.08 0.06 -11.00
CA GLN A 213 3.27 -0.80 -12.17
C GLN A 213 2.59 -2.17 -12.00
N LEU A 214 2.50 -2.68 -10.79
CA LEU A 214 1.81 -3.93 -10.47
C LEU A 214 0.29 -3.75 -10.41
N GLY A 215 -0.21 -2.53 -10.59
CA GLY A 215 -1.63 -2.22 -10.75
C GLY A 215 -2.35 -1.82 -9.46
N SER A 216 -1.62 -1.29 -8.48
CA SER A 216 -2.21 -0.72 -7.27
C SER A 216 -2.95 0.58 -7.54
N ASP A 217 -4.06 0.82 -6.86
CA ASP A 217 -4.76 2.10 -6.83
C ASP A 217 -4.23 3.01 -5.69
N ILE A 218 -3.67 2.44 -4.63
CA ILE A 218 -3.07 3.14 -3.49
C ILE A 218 -1.73 2.51 -3.14
N LEU A 219 -0.68 3.33 -3.13
CA LEU A 219 0.68 2.91 -2.81
C LEU A 219 0.93 3.08 -1.31
N LYS A 220 1.46 2.04 -0.66
CA LYS A 220 1.68 2.04 0.79
C LYS A 220 3.06 1.49 1.14
N ILE A 221 3.79 2.22 1.97
CA ILE A 221 5.04 1.75 2.56
C ILE A 221 5.09 2.15 4.04
N ALA A 222 5.52 1.23 4.89
CA ALA A 222 5.81 1.46 6.29
C ALA A 222 7.25 1.09 6.58
N VAL A 223 7.98 1.97 7.27
CA VAL A 223 9.40 1.77 7.57
C VAL A 223 9.70 2.10 9.02
N MET A 224 10.78 1.53 9.55
CA MET A 224 11.23 1.82 10.91
C MET A 224 12.23 2.99 10.89
N ALA A 225 11.81 4.13 11.41
CA ALA A 225 12.68 5.29 11.56
C ALA A 225 13.48 5.19 12.89
N HIS A 226 14.80 5.21 12.81
CA HIS A 226 15.68 5.24 13.96
C HIS A 226 16.14 6.66 14.35
N ASN A 227 15.93 7.62 13.47
CA ASN A 227 16.28 9.02 13.66
C ASN A 227 15.39 9.94 12.81
N THR A 228 15.48 11.24 13.04
CA THR A 228 14.68 12.24 12.30
C THR A 228 14.97 12.21 10.79
N GLY A 229 16.20 11.92 10.38
CA GLY A 229 16.57 11.82 8.95
C GLY A 229 15.81 10.72 8.23
N ASP A 230 15.57 9.58 8.90
CA ASP A 230 14.79 8.47 8.35
C ASP A 230 13.33 8.88 8.11
N ALA A 231 12.73 9.59 9.07
CA ALA A 231 11.36 10.10 8.91
C ALA A 231 11.28 11.12 7.76
N LEU A 232 12.27 12.01 7.63
CA LEU A 232 12.34 12.97 6.54
C LEU A 232 12.54 12.28 5.18
N ASN A 233 13.33 11.20 5.12
CA ASN A 233 13.49 10.41 3.90
C ASN A 233 12.15 9.82 3.42
N LEU A 234 11.37 9.24 4.33
CA LEU A 234 10.05 8.71 4.00
C LEU A 234 9.09 9.80 3.50
N MET A 235 9.05 10.93 4.21
CA MET A 235 8.19 12.05 3.83
C MET A 235 8.58 12.61 2.46
N ASN A 236 9.88 12.77 2.20
CA ASN A 236 10.40 13.29 0.94
C ASN A 236 10.13 12.33 -0.23
N ALA A 237 10.39 11.03 -0.02
CA ALA A 237 10.10 10.01 -1.02
C ALA A 237 8.60 9.98 -1.38
N THR A 238 7.73 10.03 -0.38
CA THR A 238 6.27 10.04 -0.57
C THR A 238 5.83 11.29 -1.34
N TRP A 239 6.36 12.46 -0.94
CA TRP A 239 6.07 13.72 -1.62
C TRP A 239 6.55 13.71 -3.08
N LYS A 240 7.76 13.23 -3.34
CA LYS A 240 8.32 13.13 -4.70
C LYS A 240 7.53 12.13 -5.55
N THR A 241 7.22 10.95 -5.04
CA THR A 241 6.42 9.97 -5.78
C THR A 241 5.11 10.59 -6.21
N ARG A 242 4.39 11.22 -5.28
CA ARG A 242 3.10 11.84 -5.58
C ARG A 242 3.17 12.98 -6.60
N ASN A 243 4.20 13.82 -6.55
CA ASN A 243 4.22 15.07 -7.33
C ASN A 243 5.00 14.94 -8.65
N TYR A 244 5.83 13.92 -8.81
CA TYR A 244 6.68 13.77 -10.00
C TYR A 244 6.42 12.51 -10.80
N PHE A 245 5.83 11.48 -10.21
CA PHE A 245 5.79 10.15 -10.81
C PHE A 245 4.39 9.53 -10.90
N SER A 246 3.41 10.07 -10.21
CA SER A 246 2.02 9.59 -10.25
C SER A 246 1.15 10.40 -11.22
#